data_60814d6406c7c84ddfb337443648a298
#
_entry.id   60814d6406c7c84ddfb337443648a298
#
_cell.length_a   1.000
_cell.length_b   1.000
_cell.length_c   1.000
_cell.angle_alpha   90.00
_cell.angle_beta   90.00
_cell.angle_gamma   90.00
#
_symmetry.space_group_name_H-M   'P 1'
#
loop_
_entity.id
_entity.type
_entity.pdbx_description
1 polymer ?
#
loop_
_entity_poly.entity_id
_entity_poly.type
_entity_poly.pdbx_seq_one_letter_code
_entity_poly.pdbx_strand_id
1 'polypeptide(L)'
;MQAATNNGDRNRWRKMGGKNRNFAALIALIIVCGIWTLAAHAVAKPFLFPYFEDVVKEVVYSLSDMYVLRNLGITMRRVLTGAFYAFIIGLPLGMIMGYSPKILRALSPFMNSLRQVPIMAWVPLAIVWFGIGDGPTIFLIAFSGVFTIILNTISGVQDISKDFYNAARSMGANTLNIIKDIVLPGSLPGVMTGVRLAIGLGWMSVI
;
A
#
# COMPACT_ATOMS: atom_id res chain seq x y z
N MET A 1 17.86 40.03 3.29
CA MET A 1 16.56 40.73 3.29
C MET A 1 15.64 40.14 2.23
N GLN A 2 15.36 38.81 2.24
CA GLN A 2 14.56 38.12 1.19
C GLN A 2 13.81 36.86 1.68
N ALA A 3 13.38 36.81 2.94
CA ALA A 3 12.68 35.63 3.50
C ALA A 3 11.21 35.90 3.94
N ALA A 4 10.66 37.08 3.66
CA ALA A 4 9.34 37.46 4.22
C ALA A 4 8.14 37.33 3.25
N THR A 5 8.35 37.03 1.97
CA THR A 5 7.27 37.08 0.95
C THR A 5 6.55 35.76 0.67
N ASN A 6 6.99 34.61 1.22
CA ASN A 6 6.46 33.29 0.81
C ASN A 6 5.40 32.70 1.76
N ASN A 7 5.08 33.33 2.88
CA ASN A 7 4.08 32.80 3.83
C ASN A 7 2.65 33.31 3.56
N GLY A 8 2.50 34.44 2.91
CA GLY A 8 1.21 35.02 2.55
C GLY A 8 0.51 34.25 1.40
N ASP A 9 1.28 33.82 0.41
CA ASP A 9 0.75 33.08 -0.74
C ASP A 9 0.31 31.65 -0.37
N ARG A 10 1.05 30.94 0.47
CA ARG A 10 0.65 29.59 0.93
C ARG A 10 -0.66 29.60 1.71
N ASN A 11 -0.96 30.64 2.47
CA ASN A 11 -2.21 30.76 3.21
C ASN A 11 -3.40 31.19 2.34
N ARG A 12 -3.14 31.84 1.23
CA ARG A 12 -4.16 32.24 0.24
C ARG A 12 -4.71 31.02 -0.52
N TRP A 13 -3.83 30.10 -0.92
CA TRP A 13 -4.22 28.82 -1.56
C TRP A 13 -4.98 27.89 -0.60
N ARG A 14 -4.67 27.93 0.70
CA ARG A 14 -5.36 27.15 1.72
C ARG A 14 -6.78 27.66 2.02
N LYS A 15 -7.05 28.95 1.83
CA LYS A 15 -8.35 29.59 2.07
C LYS A 15 -9.27 29.59 0.85
N MET A 16 -8.81 29.25 -0.33
CA MET A 16 -9.69 29.04 -1.50
C MET A 16 -10.41 27.70 -1.36
N GLY A 17 -11.29 27.69 -0.46
CA GLY A 17 -12.48 26.98 -0.09
C GLY A 17 -12.62 25.55 -0.61
N GLY A 18 -12.78 24.61 0.30
CA GLY A 18 -13.18 23.23 0.03
C GLY A 18 -14.39 23.09 -0.90
N LYS A 19 -15.28 24.08 -0.95
CA LYS A 19 -16.44 24.13 -1.84
C LYS A 19 -16.07 24.25 -3.33
N ASN A 20 -15.07 25.11 -3.65
CA ASN A 20 -14.59 25.26 -5.04
C ASN A 20 -13.78 24.06 -5.52
N ARG A 21 -13.07 23.39 -4.61
CA ARG A 21 -12.32 22.17 -4.93
C ARG A 21 -13.25 20.99 -5.26
N ASN A 22 -14.33 20.84 -4.50
CA ASN A 22 -15.32 19.79 -4.76
C ASN A 22 -16.10 20.06 -6.07
N PHE A 23 -16.38 21.32 -6.36
CA PHE A 23 -17.01 21.72 -7.63
C PHE A 23 -16.09 21.48 -8.83
N ALA A 24 -14.81 21.84 -8.73
CA ALA A 24 -13.82 21.55 -9.76
C ALA A 24 -13.61 20.04 -9.97
N ALA A 25 -13.61 19.25 -8.89
CA ALA A 25 -13.54 17.78 -8.98
C ALA A 25 -14.79 17.18 -9.67
N LEU A 26 -15.97 17.70 -9.39
CA LEU A 26 -17.20 17.28 -10.05
C LEU A 26 -17.18 17.59 -11.56
N ILE A 27 -16.75 18.80 -11.94
CA ILE A 27 -16.59 19.18 -13.35
C ILE A 27 -15.58 18.26 -14.04
N ALA A 28 -14.42 18.00 -13.42
CA ALA A 28 -13.43 17.10 -13.98
C ALA A 28 -14.00 15.68 -14.19
N LEU A 29 -14.76 15.18 -13.22
CA LEU A 29 -15.43 13.87 -13.34
C LEU A 29 -16.41 13.84 -14.52
N ILE A 30 -17.26 14.87 -14.65
CA ILE A 30 -18.23 15.00 -15.76
C ILE A 30 -17.51 15.03 -17.11
N ILE A 31 -16.40 15.79 -17.20
CA ILE A 31 -15.59 15.87 -18.43
C ILE A 31 -15.03 14.50 -18.79
N VAL A 32 -14.46 13.78 -17.82
CA VAL A 32 -13.89 12.43 -18.04
C VAL A 32 -14.98 11.45 -18.49
N CYS A 33 -16.13 11.44 -17.84
CA CYS A 33 -17.27 10.60 -18.26
C CYS A 33 -17.77 10.98 -19.65
N GLY A 34 -17.83 12.27 -19.98
CA GLY A 34 -18.22 12.77 -21.30
C GLY A 34 -17.23 12.33 -22.40
N ILE A 35 -15.93 12.45 -22.15
CA ILE A 35 -14.88 11.98 -23.07
C ILE A 35 -14.99 10.45 -23.26
N TRP A 36 -15.20 9.70 -22.20
CA TRP A 36 -15.41 8.24 -22.30
C TRP A 36 -16.61 7.91 -23.18
N THR A 37 -17.77 8.52 -22.92
CA THR A 37 -18.99 8.26 -23.69
C THR A 37 -18.79 8.60 -25.17
N LEU A 38 -18.18 9.75 -25.48
CA LEU A 38 -17.88 10.14 -26.86
C LEU A 38 -16.91 9.15 -27.54
N ALA A 39 -15.86 8.75 -26.86
CA ALA A 39 -14.88 7.79 -27.37
C ALA A 39 -15.51 6.41 -27.61
N ALA A 40 -16.36 5.93 -26.69
CA ALA A 40 -17.05 4.66 -26.82
C ALA A 40 -17.99 4.63 -28.03
N HIS A 41 -18.74 5.71 -28.25
CA HIS A 41 -19.61 5.82 -29.42
C HIS A 41 -18.83 5.99 -30.74
N ALA A 42 -17.69 6.69 -30.70
CA ALA A 42 -16.82 6.84 -31.89
C ALA A 42 -16.18 5.51 -32.30
N VAL A 43 -15.77 4.67 -31.35
CA VAL A 43 -15.21 3.34 -31.62
C VAL A 43 -16.30 2.37 -32.08
N ALA A 44 -17.55 2.53 -31.62
CA ALA A 44 -18.72 1.72 -31.97
C ALA A 44 -18.51 0.20 -31.86
N LYS A 45 -17.62 -0.26 -30.97
CA LYS A 45 -17.33 -1.67 -30.70
C LYS A 45 -17.44 -1.94 -29.20
N PRO A 46 -18.62 -2.24 -28.66
CA PRO A 46 -18.86 -2.42 -27.21
C PRO A 46 -17.95 -3.48 -26.57
N PHE A 47 -17.53 -4.49 -27.33
CA PHE A 47 -16.63 -5.54 -26.86
C PHE A 47 -15.20 -5.02 -26.55
N LEU A 48 -14.71 -4.04 -27.32
CA LEU A 48 -13.39 -3.46 -27.13
C LEU A 48 -13.44 -2.27 -26.16
N PHE A 49 -14.49 -1.46 -26.24
CA PHE A 49 -14.67 -0.26 -25.43
C PHE A 49 -16.15 -0.13 -25.04
N PRO A 50 -16.55 -0.61 -23.85
CA PRO A 50 -17.93 -0.63 -23.40
C PRO A 50 -18.49 0.77 -23.23
N TYR A 51 -19.79 0.93 -23.45
CA TYR A 51 -20.48 2.18 -23.20
C TYR A 51 -20.55 2.47 -21.71
N PHE A 52 -20.42 3.74 -21.35
CA PHE A 52 -20.45 4.17 -19.94
C PHE A 52 -21.74 3.75 -19.23
N GLU A 53 -22.87 3.87 -19.91
CA GLU A 53 -24.19 3.50 -19.38
C GLU A 53 -24.28 2.01 -19.03
N ASP A 54 -23.70 1.15 -19.86
CA ASP A 54 -23.71 -0.29 -19.64
C ASP A 54 -22.80 -0.68 -18.48
N VAL A 55 -21.66 -0.03 -18.36
CA VAL A 55 -20.76 -0.21 -17.20
C VAL A 55 -21.45 0.19 -15.90
N VAL A 56 -22.16 1.32 -15.87
CA VAL A 56 -22.89 1.76 -14.68
C VAL A 56 -24.00 0.78 -14.31
N LYS A 57 -24.79 0.32 -15.29
CA LYS A 57 -25.84 -0.68 -15.07
C LYS A 57 -25.27 -1.97 -14.51
N GLU A 58 -24.18 -2.47 -15.11
CA GLU A 58 -23.53 -3.71 -14.69
C GLU A 58 -22.97 -3.61 -13.29
N VAL A 59 -22.34 -2.47 -12.93
CA VAL A 59 -21.86 -2.23 -11.54
C VAL A 59 -23.02 -2.28 -10.55
N VAL A 60 -24.14 -1.62 -10.85
CA VAL A 60 -25.32 -1.64 -9.96
C VAL A 60 -25.91 -3.04 -9.84
N TYR A 61 -26.02 -3.77 -10.94
CA TYR A 61 -26.47 -5.16 -10.96
C TYR A 61 -25.54 -6.06 -10.15
N SER A 62 -24.23 -5.97 -10.38
CA SER A 62 -23.22 -6.75 -9.68
C SER A 62 -23.21 -6.55 -8.17
N LEU A 63 -23.54 -5.34 -7.69
CA LEU A 63 -23.65 -5.07 -6.25
C LEU A 63 -24.85 -5.77 -5.60
N SER A 64 -25.83 -6.23 -6.38
CA SER A 64 -26.98 -6.98 -5.92
C SER A 64 -26.86 -8.49 -6.15
N ASP A 65 -25.85 -8.92 -6.92
CA ASP A 65 -25.62 -10.32 -7.23
C ASP A 65 -24.88 -11.02 -6.08
N MET A 66 -25.54 -11.98 -5.45
CA MET A 66 -24.95 -12.78 -4.36
C MET A 66 -23.69 -13.54 -4.77
N TYR A 67 -23.57 -13.95 -6.02
CA TYR A 67 -22.37 -14.61 -6.54
C TYR A 67 -21.17 -13.66 -6.55
N VAL A 68 -21.36 -12.43 -7.02
CA VAL A 68 -20.32 -11.40 -7.04
C VAL A 68 -19.90 -11.02 -5.62
N LEU A 69 -20.86 -10.80 -4.72
CA LEU A 69 -20.59 -10.47 -3.32
C LEU A 69 -19.83 -11.60 -2.60
N ARG A 70 -20.19 -12.85 -2.85
CA ARG A 70 -19.46 -14.00 -2.30
C ARG A 70 -18.01 -14.06 -2.78
N ASN A 71 -17.77 -13.87 -4.08
CA ASN A 71 -16.42 -13.86 -4.65
C ASN A 71 -15.58 -12.69 -4.13
N LEU A 72 -16.20 -11.51 -3.96
CA LEU A 72 -15.57 -10.36 -3.32
C LEU A 72 -15.16 -10.68 -1.88
N GLY A 73 -16.03 -11.35 -1.13
CA GLY A 73 -15.72 -11.80 0.24
C GLY A 73 -14.54 -12.80 0.29
N ILE A 74 -14.49 -13.75 -0.65
CA ILE A 74 -13.36 -14.69 -0.76
C ILE A 74 -12.06 -13.95 -1.07
N THR A 75 -12.10 -13.03 -2.03
CA THR A 75 -10.94 -12.19 -2.40
C THR A 75 -10.46 -11.36 -1.20
N MET A 76 -11.38 -10.72 -0.49
CA MET A 76 -11.06 -9.93 0.71
C MET A 76 -10.38 -10.80 1.78
N ARG A 77 -10.91 -12.00 2.01
CA ARG A 77 -10.30 -12.97 2.96
C ARG A 77 -8.87 -13.32 2.55
N ARG A 78 -8.62 -13.63 1.26
CA ARG A 78 -7.27 -13.94 0.75
C ARG A 78 -6.31 -12.78 0.97
N VAL A 79 -6.74 -11.56 0.60
CA VAL A 79 -5.92 -10.35 0.74
C VAL A 79 -5.59 -10.06 2.20
N LEU A 80 -6.59 -10.10 3.08
CA LEU A 80 -6.36 -9.86 4.52
C LEU A 80 -5.48 -10.94 5.16
N THR A 81 -5.68 -12.21 4.78
CA THR A 81 -4.85 -13.32 5.28
C THR A 81 -3.40 -13.17 4.83
N GLY A 82 -3.17 -12.88 3.54
CA GLY A 82 -1.82 -12.63 3.01
C GLY A 82 -1.16 -11.42 3.63
N ALA A 83 -1.90 -10.30 3.79
CA ALA A 83 -1.41 -9.10 4.46
C ALA A 83 -1.08 -9.35 5.94
N PHE A 84 -1.84 -10.17 6.63
CA PHE A 84 -1.58 -10.57 8.00
C PHE A 84 -0.25 -11.36 8.13
N TYR A 85 -0.02 -12.34 7.26
CA TYR A 85 1.27 -13.05 7.22
C TYR A 85 2.42 -12.11 6.86
N ALA A 86 2.20 -11.21 5.89
CA ALA A 86 3.18 -10.19 5.54
C ALA A 86 3.54 -9.29 6.74
N PHE A 87 2.55 -8.92 7.54
CA PHE A 87 2.74 -8.10 8.74
C PHE A 87 3.53 -8.84 9.82
N ILE A 88 3.14 -10.08 10.15
CA ILE A 88 3.82 -10.87 11.19
C ILE A 88 5.29 -11.10 10.87
N ILE A 89 5.64 -11.30 9.59
CA ILE A 89 7.03 -11.53 9.17
C ILE A 89 7.74 -10.20 8.93
N GLY A 90 7.09 -9.28 8.23
CA GLY A 90 7.69 -8.03 7.74
C GLY A 90 8.00 -7.03 8.85
N LEU A 91 7.10 -6.92 9.86
CA LEU A 91 7.30 -5.97 10.97
C LEU A 91 8.56 -6.30 11.80
N PRO A 92 8.74 -7.51 12.35
CA PRO A 92 9.94 -7.83 13.13
C PRO A 92 11.23 -7.70 12.32
N LEU A 93 11.24 -8.19 11.08
CA LEU A 93 12.40 -8.09 10.21
C LEU A 93 12.73 -6.63 9.89
N GLY A 94 11.72 -5.82 9.56
CA GLY A 94 11.88 -4.40 9.30
C GLY A 94 12.40 -3.63 10.51
N MET A 95 11.91 -3.93 11.72
CA MET A 95 12.39 -3.34 12.96
C MET A 95 13.85 -3.70 13.24
N ILE A 96 14.22 -4.98 13.13
CA ILE A 96 15.60 -5.46 13.35
C ILE A 96 16.55 -4.82 12.33
N MET A 97 16.18 -4.80 11.06
CA MET A 97 16.98 -4.20 9.99
C MET A 97 17.07 -2.67 10.14
N GLY A 98 15.96 -2.00 10.50
CA GLY A 98 15.94 -0.55 10.70
C GLY A 98 16.78 -0.09 11.90
N TYR A 99 16.76 -0.86 13.00
CA TYR A 99 17.53 -0.56 14.21
C TYR A 99 19.02 -0.86 14.07
N SER A 100 19.40 -1.89 13.30
CA SER A 100 20.79 -2.35 13.18
C SER A 100 21.37 -2.13 11.77
N PRO A 101 22.24 -1.11 11.57
CA PRO A 101 22.89 -0.89 10.28
C PRO A 101 23.75 -2.07 9.78
N LYS A 102 24.23 -2.91 10.69
CA LYS A 102 25.00 -4.12 10.33
C LYS A 102 24.08 -5.16 9.66
N ILE A 103 22.93 -5.43 10.27
CA ILE A 103 21.94 -6.38 9.76
C ILE A 103 21.34 -5.85 8.46
N LEU A 104 21.02 -4.55 8.40
CA LEU A 104 20.55 -3.90 7.19
C LEU A 104 21.50 -4.12 6.02
N ARG A 105 22.80 -3.84 6.19
CA ARG A 105 23.80 -4.04 5.14
C ARG A 105 23.94 -5.50 4.71
N ALA A 106 23.84 -6.43 5.64
CA ALA A 106 23.96 -7.86 5.36
C ALA A 106 22.75 -8.42 4.59
N LEU A 107 21.53 -8.02 4.95
CA LEU A 107 20.31 -8.57 4.38
C LEU A 107 19.79 -7.80 3.15
N SER A 108 20.15 -6.51 2.99
CA SER A 108 19.65 -5.69 1.88
C SER A 108 19.96 -6.26 0.49
N PRO A 109 21.16 -6.80 0.19
CA PRO A 109 21.42 -7.36 -1.13
C PRO A 109 20.49 -8.53 -1.44
N PHE A 110 20.29 -9.44 -0.49
CA PHE A 110 19.38 -10.59 -0.63
C PHE A 110 17.92 -10.16 -0.83
N MET A 111 17.45 -9.24 0.00
CA MET A 111 16.10 -8.68 -0.10
C MET A 111 15.87 -8.01 -1.46
N ASN A 112 16.83 -7.22 -1.93
CA ASN A 112 16.74 -6.55 -3.22
C ASN A 112 16.74 -7.54 -4.39
N SER A 113 17.54 -8.60 -4.33
CA SER A 113 17.55 -9.64 -5.36
C SER A 113 16.19 -10.35 -5.48
N LEU A 114 15.57 -10.72 -4.36
CA LEU A 114 14.25 -11.36 -4.35
C LEU A 114 13.15 -10.45 -4.92
N ARG A 115 13.22 -9.16 -4.61
CA ARG A 115 12.22 -8.18 -5.09
C ARG A 115 12.31 -7.88 -6.58
N GLN A 116 13.48 -8.06 -7.19
CA GLN A 116 13.66 -7.85 -8.63
C GLN A 116 12.97 -8.93 -9.47
N VAL A 117 12.72 -10.10 -8.89
CA VAL A 117 11.98 -11.15 -9.59
C VAL A 117 10.50 -10.76 -9.66
N PRO A 118 9.91 -10.64 -10.87
CA PRO A 118 8.50 -10.34 -11.02
C PRO A 118 7.64 -11.34 -10.27
N ILE A 119 6.61 -10.85 -9.55
CA ILE A 119 5.74 -11.70 -8.73
C ILE A 119 5.11 -12.86 -9.53
N MET A 120 4.81 -12.64 -10.81
CA MET A 120 4.25 -13.65 -11.70
C MET A 120 5.19 -14.84 -11.95
N ALA A 121 6.50 -14.65 -11.83
CA ALA A 121 7.47 -15.73 -11.94
C ALA A 121 7.39 -16.75 -10.80
N TRP A 122 6.82 -16.35 -9.65
CA TRP A 122 6.64 -17.20 -8.49
C TRP A 122 5.37 -18.06 -8.55
N VAL A 123 4.43 -17.74 -9.47
CA VAL A 123 3.15 -18.45 -9.59
C VAL A 123 3.30 -19.95 -9.77
N PRO A 124 4.11 -20.47 -10.74
CA PRO A 124 4.28 -21.90 -10.91
C PRO A 124 4.83 -22.58 -9.66
N LEU A 125 5.80 -21.95 -9.00
CA LEU A 125 6.41 -22.47 -7.78
C LEU A 125 5.42 -22.49 -6.61
N ALA A 126 4.61 -21.43 -6.48
CA ALA A 126 3.55 -21.37 -5.48
C ALA A 126 2.52 -22.49 -5.68
N ILE A 127 2.13 -22.79 -6.93
CA ILE A 127 1.20 -23.90 -7.24
C ILE A 127 1.83 -25.25 -6.87
N VAL A 128 3.11 -25.45 -7.15
CA VAL A 128 3.82 -26.69 -6.78
C VAL A 128 3.85 -26.88 -5.26
N TRP A 129 4.05 -25.81 -4.48
CA TRP A 129 4.16 -25.88 -3.03
C TRP A 129 2.82 -26.01 -2.31
N PHE A 130 1.82 -25.27 -2.78
CA PHE A 130 0.52 -25.12 -2.07
C PHE A 130 -0.64 -25.80 -2.77
N GLY A 131 -0.42 -26.37 -3.96
CA GLY A 131 -1.49 -26.94 -4.78
C GLY A 131 -2.37 -25.89 -5.44
N ILE A 132 -3.46 -26.35 -6.07
CA ILE A 132 -4.48 -25.48 -6.69
C ILE A 132 -5.47 -25.03 -5.61
N GLY A 133 -5.70 -23.72 -5.50
CA GLY A 133 -6.65 -23.15 -4.54
C GLY A 133 -6.22 -21.79 -3.98
N ASP A 134 -6.61 -21.50 -2.74
CA ASP A 134 -6.33 -20.22 -2.07
C ASP A 134 -4.85 -20.06 -1.68
N GLY A 135 -4.14 -21.17 -1.45
CA GLY A 135 -2.76 -21.19 -0.96
C GLY A 135 -1.78 -20.36 -1.79
N PRO A 136 -1.64 -20.63 -3.09
CA PRO A 136 -0.76 -19.86 -3.97
C PRO A 136 -1.04 -18.37 -3.92
N THR A 137 -2.31 -17.98 -4.00
CA THR A 137 -2.72 -16.56 -3.96
C THR A 137 -2.33 -15.90 -2.64
N ILE A 138 -2.64 -16.54 -1.50
CA ILE A 138 -2.27 -16.02 -0.17
C ILE A 138 -0.76 -15.92 -0.03
N PHE A 139 0.00 -16.91 -0.51
CA PHE A 139 1.46 -16.88 -0.51
C PHE A 139 2.01 -15.70 -1.31
N LEU A 140 1.53 -15.47 -2.53
CA LEU A 140 2.00 -14.37 -3.39
C LEU A 140 1.70 -13.01 -2.79
N ILE A 141 0.51 -12.83 -2.20
CA ILE A 141 0.15 -11.60 -1.48
C ILE A 141 1.07 -11.39 -0.28
N ALA A 142 1.28 -12.44 0.53
CA ALA A 142 2.16 -12.37 1.69
C ALA A 142 3.60 -12.07 1.27
N PHE A 143 4.12 -12.76 0.26
CA PHE A 143 5.48 -12.61 -0.24
C PHE A 143 5.76 -11.19 -0.72
N SER A 144 4.89 -10.61 -1.55
CA SER A 144 5.04 -9.21 -2.01
C SER A 144 4.86 -8.21 -0.87
N GLY A 145 3.90 -8.48 0.03
CA GLY A 145 3.59 -7.63 1.17
C GLY A 145 4.71 -7.56 2.21
N VAL A 146 5.41 -8.68 2.47
CA VAL A 146 6.56 -8.74 3.40
C VAL A 146 7.59 -7.69 3.05
N PHE A 147 8.03 -7.62 1.80
CA PHE A 147 9.05 -6.65 1.38
C PHE A 147 8.57 -5.21 1.52
N THR A 148 7.30 -4.96 1.19
CA THR A 148 6.71 -3.63 1.31
C THR A 148 6.66 -3.17 2.76
N ILE A 149 6.26 -4.05 3.69
CA ILE A 149 6.23 -3.75 5.12
C ILE A 149 7.64 -3.56 5.67
N ILE A 150 8.60 -4.45 5.33
CA ILE A 150 10.00 -4.32 5.78
C ILE A 150 10.56 -2.95 5.41
N LEU A 151 10.45 -2.53 4.16
CA LEU A 151 11.05 -1.28 3.71
C LEU A 151 10.43 -0.05 4.37
N ASN A 152 9.11 -0.02 4.49
CA ASN A 152 8.42 1.09 5.15
C ASN A 152 8.71 1.10 6.66
N THR A 153 8.86 -0.08 7.28
CA THR A 153 9.26 -0.18 8.69
C THR A 153 10.70 0.30 8.89
N ILE A 154 11.64 -0.09 8.02
CA ILE A 154 13.03 0.40 8.06
C ILE A 154 13.04 1.93 7.98
N SER A 155 12.33 2.51 7.00
CA SER A 155 12.23 3.98 6.89
C SER A 155 11.65 4.60 8.15
N GLY A 156 10.55 4.05 8.69
CA GLY A 156 9.94 4.56 9.93
C GLY A 156 10.87 4.50 11.13
N VAL A 157 11.72 3.47 11.24
CA VAL A 157 12.72 3.37 12.32
C VAL A 157 13.87 4.36 12.11
N GLN A 158 14.30 4.57 10.87
CA GLN A 158 15.40 5.48 10.53
C GLN A 158 15.00 6.95 10.64
N ASP A 159 13.74 7.27 10.50
CA ASP A 159 13.19 8.63 10.65
C ASP A 159 13.14 9.09 12.12
N ILE A 160 13.31 8.18 13.10
CA ILE A 160 13.34 8.52 14.51
C ILE A 160 14.63 9.28 14.81
N SER A 161 14.50 10.49 15.40
CA SER A 161 15.67 11.31 15.80
C SER A 161 16.59 10.54 16.74
N LYS A 162 17.89 10.65 16.50
CA LYS A 162 18.95 10.08 17.36
C LYS A 162 18.89 10.62 18.79
N ASP A 163 18.31 11.79 18.99
CA ASP A 163 18.19 12.42 20.31
C ASP A 163 17.32 11.59 21.25
N PHE A 164 16.25 10.94 20.73
CA PHE A 164 15.43 10.04 21.54
C PHE A 164 16.24 8.83 22.04
N TYR A 165 17.09 8.26 21.17
CA TYR A 165 17.95 7.14 21.56
C TYR A 165 18.98 7.55 22.60
N ASN A 166 19.60 8.73 22.44
CA ASN A 166 20.60 9.25 23.35
C ASN A 166 19.99 9.59 24.71
N ALA A 167 18.84 10.26 24.72
CA ALA A 167 18.11 10.57 25.96
C ALA A 167 17.75 9.31 26.74
N ALA A 168 17.16 8.30 26.07
CA ALA A 168 16.80 7.04 26.71
C ALA A 168 18.02 6.31 27.30
N ARG A 169 19.14 6.28 26.58
CA ARG A 169 20.40 5.68 27.08
C ARG A 169 20.96 6.42 28.29
N SER A 170 20.90 7.76 28.29
CA SER A 170 21.32 8.59 29.43
C SER A 170 20.46 8.34 30.65
N MET A 171 19.20 7.93 30.47
CA MET A 171 18.28 7.53 31.53
C MET A 171 18.44 6.06 31.95
N GLY A 172 19.43 5.33 31.42
CA GLY A 172 19.67 3.93 31.74
C GLY A 172 18.77 2.90 31.03
N ALA A 173 18.06 3.31 29.96
CA ALA A 173 17.21 2.39 29.21
C ALA A 173 18.05 1.29 28.53
N ASN A 174 17.64 0.04 28.71
CA ASN A 174 18.21 -1.10 27.99
C ASN A 174 17.65 -1.18 26.55
N THR A 175 18.24 -2.05 25.72
CA THR A 175 17.85 -2.19 24.31
C THR A 175 16.37 -2.59 24.13
N LEU A 176 15.82 -3.45 25.02
CA LEU A 176 14.42 -3.85 24.95
C LEU A 176 13.47 -2.68 25.24
N ASN A 177 13.80 -1.86 26.24
CA ASN A 177 13.04 -0.66 26.54
C ASN A 177 13.07 0.34 25.37
N ILE A 178 14.24 0.54 24.76
CA ILE A 178 14.39 1.39 23.57
C ILE A 178 13.50 0.88 22.42
N ILE A 179 13.50 -0.42 22.15
CA ILE A 179 12.67 -1.01 21.09
C ILE A 179 11.19 -0.83 21.41
N LYS A 180 10.76 -1.11 22.64
CA LYS A 180 9.36 -1.07 23.04
C LYS A 180 8.81 0.36 23.13
N ASP A 181 9.58 1.26 23.75
CA ASP A 181 9.07 2.57 24.15
C ASP A 181 9.41 3.68 23.12
N ILE A 182 10.39 3.45 22.22
CA ILE A 182 10.80 4.43 21.22
C ILE A 182 10.64 3.89 19.80
N VAL A 183 11.25 2.73 19.49
CA VAL A 183 11.31 2.25 18.11
C VAL A 183 9.94 1.82 17.63
N LEU A 184 9.23 1.01 18.40
CA LEU A 184 7.92 0.50 18.01
C LEU A 184 6.90 1.64 17.83
N PRO A 185 6.67 2.54 18.81
CA PRO A 185 5.72 3.63 18.62
C PRO A 185 6.20 4.65 17.58
N GLY A 186 7.48 4.97 17.54
CA GLY A 186 8.04 5.94 16.60
C GLY A 186 8.00 5.49 15.15
N SER A 187 8.13 4.18 14.88
CA SER A 187 8.05 3.63 13.53
C SER A 187 6.61 3.38 13.04
N LEU A 188 5.60 3.49 13.92
CA LEU A 188 4.21 3.15 13.62
C LEU A 188 3.66 3.83 12.35
N PRO A 189 3.91 5.14 12.08
CA PRO A 189 3.46 5.78 10.84
C PRO A 189 4.01 5.09 9.58
N GLY A 190 5.29 4.70 9.60
CA GLY A 190 5.93 3.94 8.51
C GLY A 190 5.33 2.55 8.37
N VAL A 191 5.15 1.84 9.48
CA VAL A 191 4.50 0.51 9.50
C VAL A 191 3.10 0.56 8.90
N MET A 192 2.27 1.52 9.31
CA MET A 192 0.91 1.67 8.79
C MET A 192 0.90 2.00 7.29
N THR A 193 1.87 2.78 6.82
CA THR A 193 2.07 3.02 5.39
C THR A 193 2.42 1.72 4.65
N GLY A 194 3.32 0.92 5.20
CA GLY A 194 3.69 -0.38 4.66
C GLY A 194 2.51 -1.34 4.57
N VAL A 195 1.69 -1.43 5.62
CA VAL A 195 0.47 -2.26 5.65
C VAL A 195 -0.54 -1.81 4.60
N ARG A 196 -0.80 -0.51 4.50
CA ARG A 196 -1.71 0.05 3.48
C ARG A 196 -1.25 -0.32 2.07
N LEU A 197 0.03 -0.15 1.77
CA LEU A 197 0.59 -0.48 0.46
C LEU A 197 0.56 -2.00 0.20
N ALA A 198 0.84 -2.82 1.22
CA ALA A 198 0.78 -4.28 1.09
C ALA A 198 -0.63 -4.78 0.77
N ILE A 199 -1.67 -4.22 1.40
CA ILE A 199 -3.07 -4.52 1.10
C ILE A 199 -3.42 -4.10 -0.33
N GLY A 200 -3.01 -2.89 -0.76
CA GLY A 200 -3.26 -2.40 -2.11
C GLY A 200 -2.59 -3.27 -3.20
N LEU A 201 -1.33 -3.64 -3.00
CA LEU A 201 -0.60 -4.55 -3.91
C LEU A 201 -1.19 -5.96 -3.88
N GLY A 202 -1.61 -6.44 -2.70
CA GLY A 202 -2.28 -7.71 -2.54
C GLY A 202 -3.56 -7.79 -3.34
N TRP A 203 -4.35 -6.73 -3.37
CA TRP A 203 -5.56 -6.63 -4.19
C TRP A 203 -5.26 -6.80 -5.68
N MET A 204 -4.20 -6.16 -6.18
CA MET A 204 -3.76 -6.30 -7.57
C MET A 204 -3.23 -7.70 -7.92
N SER A 205 -2.79 -8.47 -6.92
CA SER A 205 -2.22 -9.82 -7.13
C SER A 205 -3.26 -10.94 -7.19
N VAL A 206 -4.54 -10.64 -6.96
CA VAL A 206 -5.65 -11.63 -6.97
C VAL A 206 -6.26 -11.80 -8.36
N ILE A 207 -5.95 -10.91 -9.29
CA ILE A 207 -6.52 -10.88 -10.66
C ILE A 207 -5.91 -11.97 -11.51
#